data_7ef544db22060547ac48a4207a3a1a4b
#
_entry.id   7ef544db22060547ac48a4207a3a1a4b
#
_cell.length_a   1.000
_cell.length_b   1.000
_cell.length_c   1.000
_cell.angle_alpha   90.00
_cell.angle_beta   90.00
_cell.angle_gamma   90.00
#
_symmetry.space_group_name_H-M   'P 1'
#
loop_
_entity.id
_entity.type
_entity.pdbx_description
1 polymer ?
#
loop_
_entity_poly.entity_id
_entity_poly.type
_entity_poly.pdbx_seq_one_letter_code
_entity_poly.pdbx_strand_id
1 'polypeptide(L)'
;MNILILSSGTRNKIVEYFRKALAGKGKVICTDMSELAPSIYLADKHYIVPRMTEPGYVEVILDICKSEKIEGVISLIDPELSLLAANKERFTAIGTKVIGSTYNLCEMSLDKYEMYKWLEKHEYNCAKSYMDKEKILCRCRNRKSDISCICKTSQR
;
A
#
# COMPACT_ATOMS: atom_id res chain seq x y z
N MET A 1 2.21 -22.03 4.30
CA MET A 1 1.71 -20.66 4.47
C MET A 1 1.45 -20.05 3.09
N ASN A 2 0.20 -19.66 2.79
CA ASN A 2 -0.13 -19.01 1.51
C ASN A 2 -0.28 -17.50 1.71
N ILE A 3 0.34 -16.74 0.82
CA ILE A 3 0.33 -15.27 0.86
C ILE A 3 -0.36 -14.75 -0.40
N LEU A 4 -1.24 -13.77 -0.23
CA LEU A 4 -1.89 -13.04 -1.31
C LEU A 4 -1.30 -11.63 -1.43
N ILE A 5 -0.80 -11.30 -2.61
CA ILE A 5 -0.29 -9.96 -2.95
C ILE A 5 -1.29 -9.32 -3.89
N LEU A 6 -1.93 -8.24 -3.43
CA LEU A 6 -2.92 -7.50 -4.21
C LEU A 6 -2.27 -6.47 -5.11
N SER A 7 -2.93 -6.18 -6.23
CA SER A 7 -2.53 -5.14 -7.21
C SER A 7 -1.03 -5.18 -7.50
N SER A 8 -0.54 -6.37 -7.83
CA SER A 8 0.91 -6.65 -7.87
C SER A 8 1.65 -5.89 -8.99
N GLY A 9 0.98 -5.57 -10.10
CA GLY A 9 1.48 -4.68 -11.15
C GLY A 9 2.84 -5.09 -11.70
N THR A 10 3.81 -4.20 -11.59
CA THR A 10 5.21 -4.40 -12.04
C THR A 10 6.16 -4.80 -10.91
N ARG A 11 5.64 -5.20 -9.74
CA ARG A 11 6.46 -5.44 -8.53
C ARG A 11 7.05 -6.85 -8.49
N ASN A 12 7.69 -7.26 -9.57
CA ASN A 12 8.28 -8.57 -9.79
C ASN A 12 9.18 -9.02 -8.63
N LYS A 13 10.05 -8.12 -8.15
CA LYS A 13 10.99 -8.43 -7.06
C LYS A 13 10.30 -8.76 -5.75
N ILE A 14 9.17 -8.15 -5.46
CA ILE A 14 8.42 -8.47 -4.24
C ILE A 14 7.88 -9.90 -4.31
N VAL A 15 7.31 -10.30 -5.45
CA VAL A 15 6.83 -11.67 -5.66
C VAL A 15 7.98 -12.67 -5.51
N GLU A 16 9.13 -12.42 -6.15
CA GLU A 16 10.34 -13.25 -6.04
C GLU A 16 10.81 -13.37 -4.59
N TYR A 17 10.82 -12.29 -3.82
CA TYR A 17 11.25 -12.29 -2.41
C TYR A 17 10.32 -13.15 -1.55
N PHE A 18 9.00 -13.02 -1.72
CA PHE A 18 8.06 -13.87 -0.99
C PHE A 18 8.20 -15.34 -1.38
N ARG A 19 8.34 -15.67 -2.66
CA ARG A 19 8.58 -17.05 -3.11
C ARG A 19 9.86 -17.63 -2.51
N LYS A 20 10.94 -16.85 -2.53
CA LYS A 20 12.22 -17.26 -1.94
C LYS A 20 12.10 -17.46 -0.42
N ALA A 21 11.40 -16.58 0.28
CA ALA A 21 11.21 -16.66 1.73
C ALA A 21 10.35 -17.89 2.11
N LEU A 22 9.34 -18.21 1.33
CA LEU A 22 8.51 -19.39 1.55
C LEU A 22 9.24 -20.71 1.27
N ALA A 23 10.24 -20.69 0.41
CA ALA A 23 11.10 -21.85 0.11
C ALA A 23 10.31 -23.16 -0.15
N GLY A 24 9.20 -23.07 -0.88
CA GLY A 24 8.31 -24.21 -1.19
C GLY A 24 7.36 -24.64 -0.06
N LYS A 25 7.40 -23.98 1.11
CA LYS A 25 6.51 -24.28 2.26
C LYS A 25 5.13 -23.60 2.15
N GLY A 26 4.84 -23.01 0.99
CA GLY A 26 3.57 -22.33 0.72
C GLY A 26 3.56 -21.75 -0.69
N LYS A 27 2.50 -21.00 -1.00
CA LYS A 27 2.29 -20.38 -2.30
C LYS A 27 2.22 -18.87 -2.20
N VAL A 28 2.74 -18.18 -3.21
CA VAL A 28 2.50 -16.77 -3.45
C VAL A 28 1.43 -16.67 -4.53
N ILE A 29 0.30 -16.10 -4.16
CA ILE A 29 -0.81 -15.81 -5.06
C ILE A 29 -0.81 -14.31 -5.32
N CYS A 30 -1.01 -13.90 -6.58
CA CYS A 30 -1.11 -12.48 -6.94
C CYS A 30 -2.49 -12.15 -7.52
N THR A 31 -2.94 -10.93 -7.28
CA THR A 31 -4.08 -10.37 -8.01
C THR A 31 -3.68 -9.11 -8.74
N ASP A 32 -4.33 -8.85 -9.85
CA ASP A 32 -4.27 -7.58 -10.57
C ASP A 32 -5.56 -7.37 -11.35
N MET A 33 -5.86 -6.14 -11.75
CA MET A 33 -6.97 -5.85 -12.66
C MET A 33 -6.61 -6.07 -14.13
N SER A 34 -5.33 -6.26 -14.44
CA SER A 34 -4.80 -6.36 -15.81
C SER A 34 -4.03 -7.65 -16.00
N GLU A 35 -4.37 -8.38 -17.05
CA GLU A 35 -3.60 -9.53 -17.53
C GLU A 35 -2.19 -9.16 -18.00
N LEU A 36 -1.94 -7.87 -18.27
CA LEU A 36 -0.64 -7.37 -18.70
C LEU A 36 0.31 -7.06 -17.53
N ALA A 37 -0.12 -7.26 -16.29
CA ALA A 37 0.72 -7.06 -15.11
C ALA A 37 1.83 -8.14 -15.06
N PRO A 38 3.12 -7.80 -15.25
CA PRO A 38 4.15 -8.83 -15.38
C PRO A 38 4.39 -9.65 -14.11
N SER A 39 4.10 -9.10 -12.94
CA SER A 39 4.31 -9.76 -11.66
C SER A 39 3.39 -10.98 -11.44
N ILE A 40 2.19 -11.01 -12.04
CA ILE A 40 1.26 -12.12 -11.86
C ILE A 40 1.81 -13.43 -12.45
N TYR A 41 2.66 -13.35 -13.48
CA TYR A 41 3.29 -14.52 -14.13
C TYR A 41 4.46 -15.10 -13.34
N LEU A 42 4.94 -14.38 -12.32
CA LEU A 42 5.96 -14.88 -11.41
C LEU A 42 5.38 -15.53 -10.15
N ALA A 43 4.08 -15.37 -9.92
CA ALA A 43 3.38 -15.99 -8.81
C ALA A 43 3.13 -17.49 -9.06
N ASP A 44 2.89 -18.26 -8.01
CA ASP A 44 2.50 -19.67 -8.12
C ASP A 44 1.08 -19.81 -8.65
N LYS A 45 0.24 -18.79 -8.44
CA LYS A 45 -1.11 -18.66 -9.01
C LYS A 45 -1.50 -17.18 -9.07
N HIS A 46 -2.38 -16.83 -9.99
CA HIS A 46 -2.90 -15.46 -10.06
C HIS A 46 -4.40 -15.44 -10.38
N TYR A 47 -5.00 -14.29 -10.10
CA TYR A 47 -6.40 -13.98 -10.42
C TYR A 47 -6.49 -12.57 -10.99
N ILE A 48 -7.33 -12.42 -12.00
CA ILE A 48 -7.75 -11.13 -12.51
C ILE A 48 -8.98 -10.71 -11.71
N VAL A 49 -8.95 -9.53 -11.13
CA VAL A 49 -9.98 -9.03 -10.22
C VAL A 49 -10.48 -7.64 -10.67
N PRO A 50 -11.67 -7.23 -10.25
CA PRO A 50 -12.16 -5.87 -10.50
C PRO A 50 -11.22 -4.80 -9.95
N ARG A 51 -11.44 -3.55 -10.29
CA ARG A 51 -10.73 -2.42 -9.66
C ARG A 51 -11.11 -2.33 -8.18
N MET A 52 -10.15 -1.92 -7.34
CA MET A 52 -10.38 -1.75 -5.90
C MET A 52 -11.49 -0.75 -5.56
N THR A 53 -11.85 0.13 -6.51
CA THR A 53 -12.93 1.13 -6.38
C THR A 53 -14.29 0.59 -6.79
N GLU A 54 -14.36 -0.61 -7.37
CA GLU A 54 -15.61 -1.19 -7.82
C GLU A 54 -16.35 -1.90 -6.68
N PRO A 55 -17.68 -1.81 -6.67
CA PRO A 55 -18.51 -2.56 -5.71
C PRO A 55 -18.21 -4.06 -5.81
N GLY A 56 -18.14 -4.73 -4.66
CA GLY A 56 -17.89 -6.18 -4.61
C GLY A 56 -16.41 -6.58 -4.65
N TYR A 57 -15.46 -5.64 -4.84
CA TYR A 57 -14.03 -5.95 -4.85
C TYR A 57 -13.59 -6.74 -3.61
N VAL A 58 -13.96 -6.26 -2.42
CA VAL A 58 -13.56 -6.90 -1.14
C VAL A 58 -14.11 -8.32 -1.05
N GLU A 59 -15.33 -8.56 -1.52
CA GLU A 59 -15.97 -9.87 -1.56
C GLU A 59 -15.17 -10.85 -2.41
N VAL A 60 -14.76 -10.43 -3.60
CA VAL A 60 -13.91 -11.23 -4.50
C VAL A 60 -12.59 -11.60 -3.82
N ILE A 61 -11.95 -10.65 -3.14
CA ILE A 61 -10.69 -10.92 -2.42
C ILE A 61 -10.91 -11.88 -1.24
N LEU A 62 -11.99 -11.72 -0.48
CA LEU A 62 -12.32 -12.64 0.60
C LEU A 62 -12.57 -14.07 0.10
N ASP A 63 -13.24 -14.23 -1.04
CA ASP A 63 -13.49 -15.54 -1.64
C ASP A 63 -12.20 -16.20 -2.16
N ILE A 64 -11.28 -15.41 -2.74
CA ILE A 64 -9.94 -15.90 -3.08
C ILE A 64 -9.21 -16.33 -1.80
N CYS A 65 -9.25 -15.53 -0.72
CA CYS A 65 -8.61 -15.88 0.54
C CYS A 65 -9.12 -17.19 1.11
N LYS A 66 -10.43 -17.43 1.08
CA LYS A 66 -11.03 -18.70 1.54
C LYS A 66 -10.62 -19.88 0.66
N SER A 67 -10.77 -19.74 -0.67
CA SER A 67 -10.52 -20.83 -1.62
C SER A 67 -9.06 -21.27 -1.65
N GLU A 68 -8.13 -20.31 -1.55
CA GLU A 68 -6.69 -20.54 -1.57
C GLU A 68 -6.08 -20.74 -0.18
N LYS A 69 -6.90 -20.72 0.89
CA LYS A 69 -6.44 -20.83 2.29
C LYS A 69 -5.32 -19.84 2.59
N ILE A 70 -5.56 -18.57 2.26
CA ILE A 70 -4.59 -17.50 2.46
C ILE A 70 -4.43 -17.19 3.95
N GLU A 71 -3.21 -17.23 4.44
CA GLU A 71 -2.87 -16.91 5.82
C GLU A 71 -2.46 -15.44 5.98
N GLY A 72 -1.97 -14.80 4.92
CA GLY A 72 -1.61 -13.39 4.94
C GLY A 72 -1.95 -12.69 3.63
N VAL A 73 -2.55 -11.49 3.72
CA VAL A 73 -2.84 -10.62 2.57
C VAL A 73 -2.10 -9.29 2.73
N ILE A 74 -1.49 -8.84 1.65
CA ILE A 74 -0.74 -7.57 1.59
C ILE A 74 -1.08 -6.81 0.30
N SER A 75 -1.14 -5.49 0.41
CA SER A 75 -1.11 -4.59 -0.74
C SER A 75 0.10 -3.66 -0.68
N LEU A 76 0.50 -3.14 -1.84
CA LEU A 76 1.58 -2.17 -2.02
C LEU A 76 1.05 -0.86 -2.61
N ILE A 77 -0.26 -0.63 -2.52
CA ILE A 77 -0.97 0.56 -2.99
C ILE A 77 -1.66 1.22 -1.80
N ASP A 78 -1.35 2.50 -1.54
CA ASP A 78 -1.83 3.21 -0.36
C ASP A 78 -3.37 3.17 -0.18
N PRO A 79 -4.23 3.48 -1.17
CA PRO A 79 -5.67 3.38 -1.00
C PRO A 79 -6.18 1.96 -0.71
N GLU A 80 -5.52 0.95 -1.26
CA GLU A 80 -5.89 -0.45 -1.03
C GLU A 80 -5.49 -0.92 0.38
N LEU A 81 -4.41 -0.37 0.95
CA LEU A 81 -4.05 -0.58 2.36
C LEU A 81 -5.14 -0.05 3.30
N SER A 82 -5.70 1.14 3.02
CA SER A 82 -6.85 1.67 3.77
C SER A 82 -8.06 0.76 3.67
N LEU A 83 -8.36 0.26 2.46
CA LEU A 83 -9.47 -0.66 2.24
C LEU A 83 -9.30 -1.98 3.01
N LEU A 84 -8.11 -2.56 2.98
CA LEU A 84 -7.78 -3.77 3.77
C LEU A 84 -7.90 -3.51 5.27
N ALA A 85 -7.38 -2.37 5.75
CA ALA A 85 -7.44 -2.00 7.16
C ALA A 85 -8.89 -1.80 7.66
N ALA A 86 -9.76 -1.18 6.83
CA ALA A 86 -11.18 -1.02 7.11
C ALA A 86 -11.94 -2.35 7.20
N ASN A 87 -11.50 -3.38 6.48
CA ASN A 87 -12.13 -4.69 6.44
C ASN A 87 -11.36 -5.76 7.25
N LYS A 88 -10.40 -5.37 8.08
CA LYS A 88 -9.50 -6.28 8.78
C LYS A 88 -10.20 -7.39 9.55
N GLU A 89 -11.31 -7.08 10.22
CA GLU A 89 -12.08 -8.06 10.99
C GLU A 89 -12.69 -9.15 10.11
N ARG A 90 -13.17 -8.79 8.90
CA ARG A 90 -13.71 -9.74 7.93
C ARG A 90 -12.65 -10.73 7.44
N PHE A 91 -11.42 -10.26 7.19
CA PHE A 91 -10.30 -11.12 6.85
C PHE A 91 -9.89 -12.01 8.03
N THR A 92 -9.83 -11.46 9.22
CA THR A 92 -9.50 -12.23 10.45
C THR A 92 -10.53 -13.34 10.70
N ALA A 93 -11.81 -13.07 10.49
CA ALA A 93 -12.88 -14.05 10.66
C ALA A 93 -12.74 -15.30 9.76
N ILE A 94 -12.05 -15.18 8.64
CA ILE A 94 -11.75 -16.30 7.72
C ILE A 94 -10.33 -16.88 7.88
N GLY A 95 -9.61 -16.46 8.94
CA GLY A 95 -8.25 -16.92 9.22
C GLY A 95 -7.14 -16.23 8.44
N THR A 96 -7.44 -15.15 7.70
CA THR A 96 -6.46 -14.39 6.93
C THR A 96 -5.99 -13.16 7.71
N LYS A 97 -4.69 -13.00 7.89
CA LYS A 97 -4.09 -11.83 8.53
C LYS A 97 -3.83 -10.73 7.51
N VAL A 98 -4.40 -9.55 7.71
CA VAL A 98 -4.04 -8.34 6.93
C VAL A 98 -2.67 -7.85 7.40
N ILE A 99 -1.71 -7.79 6.47
CA ILE A 99 -0.35 -7.29 6.69
C ILE A 99 -0.34 -5.81 6.30
N GLY A 100 -0.42 -4.95 7.29
CA GLY A 100 -0.50 -3.50 7.09
C GLY A 100 -0.66 -2.76 8.40
N SER A 101 -0.80 -1.44 8.30
CA SER A 101 -0.98 -0.53 9.43
C SER A 101 -2.45 -0.48 9.90
N THR A 102 -2.72 0.33 10.93
CA THR A 102 -4.09 0.63 11.36
C THR A 102 -4.79 1.50 10.33
N TYR A 103 -6.12 1.44 10.29
CA TYR A 103 -6.93 2.26 9.38
C TYR A 103 -6.59 3.76 9.49
N ASN A 104 -6.55 4.30 10.71
CA ASN A 104 -6.23 5.71 10.93
C ASN A 104 -4.84 6.11 10.38
N LEU A 105 -3.85 5.24 10.51
CA LEU A 105 -2.52 5.51 9.96
C LEU A 105 -2.52 5.44 8.43
N CYS A 106 -3.24 4.49 7.84
CA CYS A 106 -3.38 4.40 6.39
C CYS A 106 -4.04 5.67 5.83
N GLU A 107 -5.17 6.10 6.39
CA GLU A 107 -5.89 7.30 5.97
C GLU A 107 -5.02 8.57 6.10
N MET A 108 -4.35 8.75 7.24
CA MET A 108 -3.46 9.88 7.44
C MET A 108 -2.31 9.88 6.42
N SER A 109 -1.80 8.71 6.05
CA SER A 109 -0.69 8.58 5.09
C SER A 109 -1.07 8.89 3.65
N LEU A 110 -2.37 8.87 3.31
CA LEU A 110 -2.86 9.30 1.99
C LEU A 110 -2.67 10.80 1.78
N ASP A 111 -2.79 11.61 2.82
CA ASP A 111 -2.49 13.04 2.78
C ASP A 111 -1.06 13.31 3.29
N LYS A 112 -0.15 13.59 2.38
CA LYS A 112 1.27 13.80 2.71
C LYS A 112 1.51 15.00 3.63
N TYR A 113 0.62 16.01 3.58
CA TYR A 113 0.75 17.17 4.45
C TYR A 113 0.21 16.91 5.86
N GLU A 114 -0.89 16.17 5.99
CA GLU A 114 -1.38 15.69 7.29
C GLU A 114 -0.34 14.78 7.97
N MET A 115 0.26 13.86 7.21
CA MET A 115 1.36 13.02 7.70
C MET A 115 2.53 13.87 8.19
N TYR A 116 2.94 14.90 7.42
CA TYR A 116 3.99 15.83 7.82
C TYR A 116 3.66 16.55 9.13
N LYS A 117 2.45 17.10 9.27
CA LYS A 117 2.00 17.78 10.50
C LYS A 117 2.03 16.84 11.71
N TRP A 118 1.60 15.62 11.50
CA TRP A 118 1.64 14.61 12.56
C TRP A 118 3.08 14.29 12.99
N LEU A 119 3.98 14.06 12.05
CA LEU A 119 5.40 13.81 12.34
C LEU A 119 6.05 14.99 13.06
N GLU A 120 5.80 16.23 12.61
CA GLU A 120 6.33 17.44 13.23
C GLU A 120 5.81 17.61 14.67
N LYS A 121 4.51 17.37 14.89
CA LYS A 121 3.89 17.44 16.24
C LYS A 121 4.49 16.42 17.21
N HIS A 122 4.94 15.27 16.72
CA HIS A 122 5.53 14.21 17.55
C HIS A 122 7.06 14.23 17.53
N GLU A 123 7.65 15.33 17.10
CA GLU A 123 9.10 15.60 17.11
C GLU A 123 9.94 14.60 16.29
N TYR A 124 9.32 13.94 15.29
CA TYR A 124 10.06 13.12 14.35
C TYR A 124 10.86 13.97 13.36
N ASN A 125 12.08 13.54 13.05
CA ASN A 125 12.87 14.15 11.99
C ASN A 125 12.21 13.98 10.63
N CYS A 126 11.71 15.06 10.06
CA CYS A 126 11.05 15.07 8.76
C CYS A 126 11.45 16.31 7.94
N ALA A 127 11.36 16.19 6.62
CA ALA A 127 11.60 17.32 5.73
C ALA A 127 10.50 18.37 5.92
N LYS A 128 10.88 19.63 6.06
CA LYS A 128 9.91 20.73 6.20
C LYS A 128 9.05 20.81 4.93
N SER A 129 7.74 20.74 5.12
CA SER A 129 6.74 20.74 4.05
C SER A 129 5.85 21.97 4.16
N TYR A 130 5.43 22.52 3.04
CA TYR A 130 4.61 23.72 2.97
C TYR A 130 3.54 23.56 1.89
N MET A 131 2.31 24.01 2.18
CA MET A 131 1.22 24.11 1.20
C MET A 131 1.17 25.49 0.54
N ASP A 132 1.84 26.47 1.13
CA ASP A 132 1.81 27.87 0.71
C ASP A 132 3.17 28.27 0.12
N LYS A 133 3.16 28.74 -1.13
CA LYS A 133 4.35 29.20 -1.87
C LYS A 133 5.03 30.38 -1.17
N GLU A 134 4.27 31.29 -0.60
CA GLU A 134 4.83 32.49 0.07
C GLU A 134 5.64 32.11 1.30
N LYS A 135 5.19 31.13 2.07
CA LYS A 135 5.94 30.62 3.23
C LYS A 135 7.27 29.98 2.82
N ILE A 136 7.30 29.30 1.69
CA ILE A 136 8.56 28.76 1.14
C ILE A 136 9.49 29.89 0.75
N LEU A 137 9.00 30.89 0.00
CA LEU A 137 9.79 32.02 -0.48
C LEU A 137 10.34 32.87 0.70
N CYS A 138 9.54 33.11 1.73
CA CYS A 138 9.96 33.82 2.93
C CYS A 138 11.12 33.09 3.62
N ARG A 139 11.03 31.76 3.74
CA ARG A 139 12.10 30.96 4.37
C ARG A 139 13.36 30.93 3.52
N CYS A 140 13.24 30.86 2.19
CA CYS A 140 14.38 30.90 1.27
C CYS A 140 15.11 32.25 1.36
N ARG A 141 14.38 33.38 1.47
CA ARG A 141 14.97 34.73 1.62
C ARG A 141 15.76 34.90 2.92
N ASN A 142 15.35 34.23 3.98
CA ASN A 142 15.96 34.35 5.31
C ASN A 142 17.16 33.41 5.53
N ARG A 143 17.46 32.51 4.60
CA ARG A 143 18.62 31.61 4.65
C ARG A 143 19.58 31.93 3.51
N LYS A 144 20.83 32.24 3.85
CA LYS A 144 21.94 32.50 2.91
C LYS A 144 22.49 31.20 2.23
N SER A 145 21.74 30.10 2.22
CA SER A 145 22.17 28.84 1.62
C SER A 145 21.18 28.36 0.57
N ASP A 146 21.69 27.78 -0.51
CA ASP A 146 20.91 27.14 -1.57
C ASP A 146 19.97 26.08 -0.99
N ILE A 147 18.67 26.25 -1.23
CA ILE A 147 17.64 25.29 -0.83
C ILE A 147 17.17 24.57 -2.09
N SER A 148 17.46 23.31 -2.19
CA SER A 148 16.80 22.45 -3.17
C SER A 148 15.39 22.10 -2.65
N CYS A 149 14.37 22.48 -3.42
CA CYS A 149 12.98 22.20 -3.12
C CYS A 149 12.44 21.16 -4.10
N ILE A 150 11.71 20.17 -3.61
CA ILE A 150 10.93 19.25 -4.43
C ILE A 150 9.47 19.66 -4.31
N CYS A 151 8.86 20.08 -5.44
CA CYS A 151 7.43 20.31 -5.53
C CYS A 151 6.72 19.01 -5.89
N LYS A 152 5.75 18.63 -5.08
CA LYS A 152 4.82 17.52 -5.38
C LYS A 152 3.41 18.07 -5.35
N THR A 153 2.59 17.62 -6.29
CA THR A 153 1.15 17.87 -6.20
C THR A 153 0.57 17.06 -5.05
N SER A 154 -0.20 17.68 -4.17
CA SER A 154 -1.06 16.97 -3.25
C SER A 154 -2.23 16.44 -4.10
N GLN A 155 -2.19 15.17 -4.49
CA GLN A 155 -3.39 14.52 -5.02
C GLN A 155 -4.01 13.68 -3.91
N ARG A 156 -5.28 13.96 -3.68
CA ARG A 156 -6.20 12.99 -3.11
C ARG A 156 -6.62 12.00 -4.18
#